data_ed15ef72245e0adbad1081462dbefbb2
#
_entry.id   ed15ef72245e0adbad1081462dbefbb2
#
_cell.length_a   1.000
_cell.length_b   1.000
_cell.length_c   1.000
_cell.angle_alpha   90.00
_cell.angle_beta   90.00
_cell.angle_gamma   90.00
#
_symmetry.space_group_name_H-M   'P 1'
#
loop_
_entity.id
_entity.type
_entity.pdbx_description
1 polymer ?
#
loop_
_entity_poly.entity_id
_entity_poly.type
_entity_poly.pdbx_seq_one_letter_code
_entity_poly.pdbx_strand_id
1 'polypeptide(L)'
;GAIIAPFFIGLIADRYFNAERILGILHLIGAGLMYLMADTSDFSLFYPYVFAYYLAYMPTLALVNSVSFFQMKDPAKEFSNIRVFGTIGWVTAGMVISYFFHWDSPSAIENGALKNTFLMTAVASAILGLFSFSLPKTPPSKSDNKGISISDILGLDALSLLKDRNFLMFFVASVLICIPLAFYYQYTNLFLVDM
;
A
#
# COMPACT_ATOMS: atom_id res chain seq x y z
N GLY A 1 6.67 -3.75 -10.78
CA GLY A 1 5.66 -2.74 -10.44
C GLY A 1 5.88 -2.16 -9.05
N ALA A 2 5.96 -3.03 -8.02
CA ALA A 2 6.02 -2.63 -6.60
C ALA A 2 7.21 -1.71 -6.24
N ILE A 3 8.33 -1.79 -6.93
CA ILE A 3 9.51 -0.94 -6.70
C ILE A 3 9.43 0.36 -7.51
N ILE A 4 8.95 0.26 -8.74
CA ILE A 4 8.99 1.36 -9.71
C ILE A 4 7.85 2.36 -9.46
N ALA A 5 6.63 1.87 -9.22
CA ALA A 5 5.45 2.72 -9.09
C ALA A 5 5.51 3.70 -7.89
N PRO A 6 5.91 3.30 -6.66
CA PRO A 6 6.04 4.24 -5.54
C PRO A 6 7.02 5.36 -5.81
N PHE A 7 8.08 5.05 -6.55
CA PHE A 7 9.11 6.01 -6.90
C PHE A 7 8.58 7.12 -7.81
N PHE A 8 7.94 6.75 -8.93
CA PHE A 8 7.39 7.75 -9.86
C PHE A 8 6.21 8.53 -9.27
N ILE A 9 5.31 7.83 -8.57
CA ILE A 9 4.16 8.47 -7.94
C ILE A 9 4.61 9.37 -6.78
N GLY A 10 5.62 8.96 -6.00
CA GLY A 10 6.21 9.79 -4.95
C GLY A 10 6.77 11.10 -5.53
N LEU A 11 7.55 11.04 -6.61
CA LEU A 11 8.08 12.23 -7.28
C LEU A 11 6.97 13.17 -7.77
N ILE A 12 5.89 12.62 -8.33
CA ILE A 12 4.75 13.42 -8.80
C ILE A 12 4.04 14.07 -7.61
N ALA A 13 3.82 13.33 -6.52
CA ALA A 13 3.21 13.84 -5.30
C ALA A 13 4.06 14.95 -4.67
N ASP A 14 5.37 14.73 -4.55
CA ASP A 14 6.28 15.67 -3.89
C ASP A 14 6.45 16.99 -4.65
N ARG A 15 6.15 17.02 -5.96
CA ARG A 15 6.38 18.20 -6.80
C ARG A 15 5.14 18.91 -7.30
N TYR A 16 4.08 18.17 -7.64
CA TYR A 16 2.98 18.76 -8.44
C TYR A 16 1.62 18.70 -7.78
N PHE A 17 1.38 17.73 -6.90
CA PHE A 17 0.07 17.51 -6.34
C PHE A 17 0.12 17.28 -4.84
N ASN A 18 -0.97 17.59 -4.18
CA ASN A 18 -1.12 17.29 -2.78
C ASN A 18 -1.21 15.76 -2.58
N ALA A 19 -0.45 15.23 -1.63
CA ALA A 19 -0.33 13.79 -1.40
C ALA A 19 -1.69 13.14 -1.08
N GLU A 20 -2.57 13.80 -0.31
CA GLU A 20 -3.92 13.31 0.02
C GLU A 20 -4.81 13.14 -1.22
N ARG A 21 -4.64 14.01 -2.24
CA ARG A 21 -5.44 13.91 -3.47
C ARG A 21 -5.00 12.73 -4.33
N ILE A 22 -3.69 12.53 -4.47
CA ILE A 22 -3.16 11.39 -5.20
C ILE A 22 -3.56 10.09 -4.51
N LEU A 23 -3.46 10.05 -3.18
CA LEU A 23 -3.91 8.94 -2.36
C LEU A 23 -5.38 8.59 -2.66
N GLY A 24 -6.26 9.59 -2.67
CA GLY A 24 -7.68 9.41 -3.00
C GLY A 24 -7.90 8.84 -4.41
N ILE A 25 -7.24 9.40 -5.42
CA ILE A 25 -7.35 8.95 -6.82
C ILE A 25 -6.87 7.50 -6.94
N LEU A 26 -5.71 7.15 -6.37
CA LEU A 26 -5.16 5.80 -6.45
C LEU A 26 -6.07 4.77 -5.77
N HIS A 27 -6.70 5.11 -4.65
CA HIS A 27 -7.68 4.24 -4.00
C HIS A 27 -8.95 4.06 -4.82
N LEU A 28 -9.44 5.10 -5.51
CA LEU A 28 -10.59 4.99 -6.40
C LEU A 28 -10.27 4.11 -7.63
N ILE A 29 -9.08 4.27 -8.23
CA ILE A 29 -8.60 3.38 -9.29
C ILE A 29 -8.49 1.94 -8.77
N GLY A 30 -7.90 1.75 -7.59
CA GLY A 30 -7.79 0.45 -6.93
C GLY A 30 -9.15 -0.20 -6.67
N ALA A 31 -10.15 0.58 -6.25
CA ALA A 31 -11.52 0.10 -6.05
C ALA A 31 -12.14 -0.44 -7.36
N GLY A 32 -11.98 0.30 -8.47
CA GLY A 32 -12.43 -0.15 -9.78
C GLY A 32 -11.74 -1.44 -10.24
N LEU A 33 -10.42 -1.54 -10.04
CA LEU A 33 -9.66 -2.74 -10.40
C LEU A 33 -10.05 -3.95 -9.55
N MET A 34 -10.28 -3.77 -8.24
CA MET A 34 -10.78 -4.83 -7.35
C MET A 34 -12.16 -5.31 -7.76
N TYR A 35 -13.05 -4.40 -8.17
CA TYR A 35 -14.37 -4.76 -8.69
C TYR A 35 -14.24 -5.60 -9.98
N LEU A 36 -13.40 -5.20 -10.93
CA LEU A 36 -13.15 -5.95 -12.16
C LEU A 36 -12.55 -7.33 -11.89
N MET A 37 -11.64 -7.45 -10.91
CA MET A 37 -11.09 -8.75 -10.51
C MET A 37 -12.16 -9.66 -9.89
N ALA A 38 -13.13 -9.11 -9.15
CA ALA A 38 -14.21 -9.88 -8.57
C ALA A 38 -15.13 -10.50 -9.63
N ASP A 39 -15.29 -9.85 -10.77
CA ASP A 39 -16.18 -10.29 -11.86
C ASP A 39 -15.46 -11.15 -12.93
N THR A 40 -14.14 -11.26 -12.84
CA THR A 40 -13.32 -11.94 -13.85
C THR A 40 -13.02 -13.38 -13.43
N SER A 41 -13.38 -14.34 -14.29
CA SER A 41 -13.03 -15.76 -14.15
C SER A 41 -11.86 -16.22 -15.05
N ASP A 42 -11.47 -15.39 -16.03
CA ASP A 42 -10.39 -15.67 -16.95
C ASP A 42 -9.04 -15.14 -16.42
N PHE A 43 -8.07 -16.04 -16.26
CA PHE A 43 -6.74 -15.70 -15.80
C PHE A 43 -6.03 -14.68 -16.69
N SER A 44 -6.27 -14.71 -18.00
CA SER A 44 -5.65 -13.78 -18.97
C SER A 44 -6.06 -12.33 -18.75
N LEU A 45 -7.25 -12.11 -18.21
CA LEU A 45 -7.75 -10.79 -17.81
C LEU A 45 -7.45 -10.48 -16.34
N PHE A 46 -7.52 -11.48 -15.46
CA PHE A 46 -7.25 -11.32 -14.04
C PHE A 46 -5.83 -10.82 -13.76
N TYR A 47 -4.83 -11.42 -14.40
CA TYR A 47 -3.42 -11.07 -14.18
C TYR A 47 -3.09 -9.61 -14.50
N PRO A 48 -3.49 -9.02 -15.65
CA PRO A 48 -3.32 -7.59 -15.92
C PRO A 48 -4.00 -6.68 -14.89
N TYR A 49 -5.19 -7.06 -14.40
CA TYR A 49 -5.87 -6.28 -13.35
C TYR A 49 -5.11 -6.31 -12.03
N VAL A 50 -4.61 -7.47 -11.62
CA VAL A 50 -3.73 -7.59 -10.46
C VAL A 50 -2.48 -6.72 -10.62
N PHE A 51 -1.84 -6.77 -11.77
CA PHE A 51 -0.64 -5.98 -12.04
C PHE A 51 -0.94 -4.47 -11.97
N ALA A 52 -2.02 -4.02 -12.60
CA ALA A 52 -2.46 -2.63 -12.55
C ALA A 52 -2.82 -2.19 -11.13
N TYR A 53 -3.48 -3.08 -10.37
CA TYR A 53 -3.79 -2.83 -8.97
C TYR A 53 -2.51 -2.62 -8.14
N TYR A 54 -1.48 -3.45 -8.30
CA TYR A 54 -0.21 -3.25 -7.59
C TYR A 54 0.48 -1.95 -7.98
N LEU A 55 0.37 -1.51 -9.23
CA LEU A 55 0.89 -0.20 -9.66
C LEU A 55 0.18 0.97 -8.96
N ALA A 56 -1.12 0.85 -8.72
CA ALA A 56 -1.90 1.85 -8.03
C ALA A 56 -1.75 1.76 -6.50
N TYR A 57 -1.74 0.56 -5.93
CA TYR A 57 -1.76 0.34 -4.49
C TYR A 57 -0.41 0.58 -3.81
N MET A 58 0.70 0.10 -4.38
CA MET A 58 2.02 0.20 -3.71
C MET A 58 2.44 1.63 -3.38
N PRO A 59 2.20 2.63 -4.24
CA PRO A 59 2.49 4.02 -3.88
C PRO A 59 1.66 4.55 -2.72
N THR A 60 0.45 4.04 -2.50
CA THR A 60 -0.41 4.53 -1.42
C THR A 60 0.20 4.29 -0.04
N LEU A 61 1.00 3.23 0.13
CA LEU A 61 1.70 2.93 1.38
C LEU A 61 2.71 4.02 1.75
N ALA A 62 3.42 4.54 0.76
CA ALA A 62 4.36 5.65 0.95
C ALA A 62 3.62 6.96 1.18
N LEU A 63 2.55 7.23 0.41
CA LEU A 63 1.75 8.44 0.52
C LEU A 63 1.05 8.55 1.87
N VAL A 64 0.50 7.46 2.41
CA VAL A 64 -0.09 7.44 3.76
C VAL A 64 0.93 7.83 4.82
N ASN A 65 2.15 7.32 4.72
CA ASN A 65 3.22 7.70 5.64
C ASN A 65 3.57 9.19 5.47
N SER A 66 3.69 9.68 4.24
CA SER A 66 3.99 11.09 3.94
C SER A 66 2.91 12.03 4.52
N VAL A 67 1.63 11.75 4.26
CA VAL A 67 0.50 12.50 4.83
C VAL A 67 0.54 12.46 6.35
N SER A 68 0.80 11.31 6.95
CA SER A 68 0.88 11.14 8.39
C SER A 68 2.00 11.98 9.00
N PHE A 69 3.21 11.86 8.46
CA PHE A 69 4.37 12.62 8.95
C PHE A 69 4.19 14.13 8.84
N PHE A 70 3.54 14.59 7.78
CA PHE A 70 3.28 16.02 7.59
C PHE A 70 2.35 16.61 8.65
N GLN A 71 1.42 15.81 9.18
CA GLN A 71 0.44 16.24 10.18
C GLN A 71 0.93 16.07 11.63
N MET A 72 1.99 15.29 11.86
CA MET A 72 2.53 15.03 13.20
C MET A 72 3.45 16.16 13.66
N LYS A 73 3.39 16.46 14.97
CA LYS A 73 4.34 17.38 15.63
C LYS A 73 5.60 16.65 16.09
N ASP A 74 5.45 15.42 16.57
CA ASP A 74 6.56 14.56 17.05
C ASP A 74 6.40 13.16 16.42
N PRO A 75 6.92 12.96 15.20
CA PRO A 75 6.82 11.67 14.49
C PRO A 75 7.36 10.49 15.32
N ALA A 76 8.39 10.71 16.13
CA ALA A 76 9.00 9.65 16.92
C ALA A 76 8.04 9.06 17.96
N LYS A 77 7.13 9.86 18.50
CA LYS A 77 6.15 9.43 19.49
C LYS A 77 4.78 9.08 18.89
N GLU A 78 4.36 9.82 17.87
CA GLU A 78 2.99 9.74 17.36
C GLU A 78 2.82 8.67 16.27
N PHE A 79 3.87 8.40 15.48
CA PHE A 79 3.78 7.48 14.34
C PHE A 79 3.42 6.05 14.73
N SER A 80 3.99 5.57 15.85
CA SER A 80 3.69 4.22 16.36
C SER A 80 2.20 4.03 16.63
N ASN A 81 1.55 5.03 17.23
CA ASN A 81 0.12 4.98 17.54
C ASN A 81 -0.74 4.90 16.28
N ILE A 82 -0.39 5.67 15.24
CA ILE A 82 -1.12 5.63 13.95
C ILE A 82 -0.96 4.25 13.30
N ARG A 83 0.23 3.67 13.32
CA ARG A 83 0.47 2.35 12.74
C ARG A 83 -0.31 1.22 13.41
N VAL A 84 -0.55 1.31 14.73
CA VAL A 84 -1.37 0.32 15.46
C VAL A 84 -2.78 0.24 14.89
N PHE A 85 -3.40 1.37 14.50
CA PHE A 85 -4.73 1.34 13.87
C PHE A 85 -4.75 0.58 12.54
N GLY A 86 -3.66 0.62 11.77
CA GLY A 86 -3.52 -0.22 10.56
C GLY A 86 -3.56 -1.72 10.88
N THR A 87 -2.87 -2.14 11.94
CA THR A 87 -2.90 -3.53 12.40
C THR A 87 -4.29 -3.93 12.90
N ILE A 88 -4.94 -3.07 13.69
CA ILE A 88 -6.31 -3.30 14.16
C ILE A 88 -7.27 -3.45 12.97
N GLY A 89 -7.16 -2.59 11.96
CA GLY A 89 -7.97 -2.66 10.76
C GLY A 89 -7.79 -3.98 10.01
N TRP A 90 -6.56 -4.44 9.86
CA TRP A 90 -6.24 -5.71 9.21
C TRP A 90 -6.82 -6.91 9.96
N VAL A 91 -6.63 -6.98 11.28
CA VAL A 91 -7.19 -8.02 12.14
C VAL A 91 -8.72 -8.00 12.07
N THR A 92 -9.33 -6.81 12.17
CA THR A 92 -10.80 -6.66 12.11
C THR A 92 -11.34 -7.16 10.77
N ALA A 93 -10.69 -6.82 9.65
CA ALA A 93 -11.11 -7.30 8.34
C ALA A 93 -11.06 -8.84 8.25
N GLY A 94 -9.99 -9.47 8.76
CA GLY A 94 -9.89 -10.92 8.84
C GLY A 94 -11.02 -11.54 9.68
N MET A 95 -11.28 -10.97 10.86
CA MET A 95 -12.37 -11.45 11.74
C MET A 95 -13.75 -11.30 11.08
N VAL A 96 -14.00 -10.22 10.38
CA VAL A 96 -15.27 -10.02 9.65
C VAL A 96 -15.44 -11.07 8.55
N ILE A 97 -14.39 -11.39 7.80
CA ILE A 97 -14.43 -12.42 6.75
C ILE A 97 -14.69 -13.80 7.35
N SER A 98 -13.97 -14.17 8.40
CA SER A 98 -14.00 -15.52 8.97
C SER A 98 -15.20 -15.75 9.89
N TYR A 99 -15.46 -14.84 10.85
CA TYR A 99 -16.47 -15.09 11.89
C TYR A 99 -17.85 -14.53 11.55
N PHE A 100 -17.92 -13.47 10.74
CA PHE A 100 -19.20 -12.84 10.41
C PHE A 100 -19.77 -13.35 9.11
N PHE A 101 -18.96 -13.43 8.06
CA PHE A 101 -19.41 -13.85 6.74
C PHE A 101 -19.09 -15.31 6.39
N HIS A 102 -18.16 -15.95 7.08
CA HIS A 102 -17.72 -17.32 6.82
C HIS A 102 -17.30 -17.57 5.36
N TRP A 103 -16.72 -16.55 4.68
CA TRP A 103 -16.31 -16.67 3.28
C TRP A 103 -15.07 -17.54 3.07
N ASP A 104 -14.34 -17.84 4.13
CA ASP A 104 -13.17 -18.70 4.18
C ASP A 104 -13.49 -20.18 4.48
N SER A 105 -14.77 -20.52 4.73
CA SER A 105 -15.18 -21.91 4.92
C SER A 105 -15.05 -22.72 3.62
N PRO A 106 -14.69 -24.02 3.68
CA PRO A 106 -14.52 -24.85 2.49
C PRO A 106 -15.72 -24.81 1.55
N SER A 107 -16.93 -24.93 2.10
CA SER A 107 -18.18 -24.87 1.33
C SER A 107 -18.42 -23.50 0.67
N ALA A 108 -18.07 -22.42 1.35
CA ALA A 108 -18.19 -21.08 0.77
C ALA A 108 -17.19 -20.85 -0.37
N ILE A 109 -15.96 -21.35 -0.22
CA ILE A 109 -14.92 -21.27 -1.26
C ILE A 109 -15.36 -22.03 -2.52
N GLU A 110 -15.88 -23.25 -2.39
CA GLU A 110 -16.42 -24.04 -3.49
C GLU A 110 -17.55 -23.29 -4.23
N ASN A 111 -18.36 -22.51 -3.50
CA ASN A 111 -19.42 -21.68 -4.05
C ASN A 111 -18.94 -20.31 -4.57
N GLY A 112 -17.64 -20.09 -4.64
CA GLY A 112 -17.06 -18.86 -5.18
C GLY A 112 -17.16 -17.65 -4.28
N ALA A 113 -17.34 -17.83 -2.96
CA ALA A 113 -17.46 -16.72 -2.01
C ALA A 113 -16.19 -15.85 -1.90
N LEU A 114 -15.04 -16.33 -2.36
CA LEU A 114 -13.78 -15.54 -2.37
C LEU A 114 -13.90 -14.24 -3.17
N LYS A 115 -14.74 -14.20 -4.21
CA LYS A 115 -15.01 -12.94 -4.94
C LYS A 115 -15.56 -11.83 -4.04
N ASN A 116 -16.26 -12.17 -2.97
CA ASN A 116 -16.81 -11.20 -2.04
C ASN A 116 -15.72 -10.45 -1.27
N THR A 117 -14.54 -11.05 -1.07
CA THR A 117 -13.39 -10.37 -0.46
C THR A 117 -12.86 -9.26 -1.35
N PHE A 118 -12.86 -9.46 -2.67
CA PHE A 118 -12.51 -8.41 -3.64
C PHE A 118 -13.56 -7.30 -3.65
N LEU A 119 -14.84 -7.63 -3.59
CA LEU A 119 -15.93 -6.63 -3.52
C LEU A 119 -15.86 -5.83 -2.23
N MET A 120 -15.65 -6.49 -1.08
CA MET A 120 -15.46 -5.81 0.20
C MET A 120 -14.26 -4.84 0.14
N THR A 121 -13.15 -5.28 -0.44
CA THR A 121 -11.96 -4.45 -0.62
C THR A 121 -12.24 -3.29 -1.57
N ALA A 122 -13.00 -3.51 -2.66
CA ALA A 122 -13.40 -2.45 -3.59
C ALA A 122 -14.21 -1.36 -2.88
N VAL A 123 -15.20 -1.76 -2.08
CA VAL A 123 -16.04 -0.83 -1.30
C VAL A 123 -15.19 -0.07 -0.28
N ALA A 124 -14.38 -0.77 0.50
CA ALA A 124 -13.49 -0.16 1.50
C ALA A 124 -12.50 0.84 0.84
N SER A 125 -11.92 0.46 -0.29
CA SER A 125 -11.00 1.32 -1.05
C SER A 125 -11.73 2.54 -1.63
N ALA A 126 -12.96 2.41 -2.11
CA ALA A 126 -13.77 3.52 -2.58
C ALA A 126 -14.08 4.51 -1.44
N ILE A 127 -14.51 4.00 -0.28
CA ILE A 127 -14.76 4.83 0.91
C ILE A 127 -13.47 5.55 1.34
N LEU A 128 -12.35 4.84 1.41
CA LEU A 128 -11.06 5.43 1.77
C LEU A 128 -10.61 6.47 0.74
N GLY A 129 -10.81 6.20 -0.56
CA GLY A 129 -10.53 7.14 -1.63
C GLY A 129 -11.31 8.45 -1.47
N LEU A 130 -12.61 8.36 -1.24
CA LEU A 130 -13.46 9.54 -1.00
C LEU A 130 -13.07 10.26 0.29
N PHE A 131 -12.81 9.52 1.37
CA PHE A 131 -12.35 10.08 2.64
C PHE A 131 -11.01 10.81 2.50
N SER A 132 -10.10 10.31 1.67
CA SER A 132 -8.79 10.93 1.45
C SER A 132 -8.88 12.37 0.96
N PHE A 133 -9.92 12.75 0.22
CA PHE A 133 -10.14 14.15 -0.19
C PHE A 133 -10.56 15.07 0.95
N SER A 134 -11.00 14.53 2.08
CA SER A 134 -11.33 15.29 3.29
C SER A 134 -10.15 15.44 4.26
N LEU A 135 -9.02 14.76 3.99
CA LEU A 135 -7.83 14.88 4.82
C LEU A 135 -7.22 16.30 4.76
N PRO A 136 -6.50 16.72 5.82
CA PRO A 136 -5.79 17.98 5.80
C PRO A 136 -4.81 18.05 4.62
N LYS A 137 -4.73 19.24 4.03
CA LYS A 137 -3.87 19.47 2.86
C LYS A 137 -2.40 19.17 3.19
N THR A 138 -1.80 18.31 2.39
CA THR A 138 -0.38 17.99 2.40
C THR A 138 0.23 18.49 1.11
N PRO A 139 0.61 19.80 1.05
CA PRO A 139 1.11 20.40 -0.17
C PRO A 139 2.46 19.80 -0.56
N PRO A 140 2.79 19.83 -1.86
CA PRO A 140 4.10 19.38 -2.33
C PRO A 140 5.21 20.20 -1.67
N SER A 141 6.33 19.55 -1.41
CA SER A 141 7.55 20.25 -0.96
C SER A 141 7.90 21.31 -1.99
N LYS A 142 8.08 22.56 -1.56
CA LYS A 142 8.56 23.62 -2.47
C LYS A 142 9.92 23.20 -3.01
N SER A 143 9.92 22.57 -4.16
CA SER A 143 11.14 22.39 -4.92
C SER A 143 11.57 23.77 -5.41
N ASP A 144 12.73 24.24 -5.00
CA ASP A 144 13.41 25.34 -5.67
C ASP A 144 13.34 25.10 -7.18
N ASN A 145 13.20 26.19 -7.97
CA ASN A 145 13.08 26.21 -9.43
C ASN A 145 14.28 25.59 -10.19
N LYS A 146 14.94 24.60 -9.60
CA LYS A 146 15.96 23.79 -10.26
C LYS A 146 15.25 22.77 -11.14
N GLY A 147 15.56 22.79 -12.43
CA GLY A 147 15.03 21.82 -13.38
C GLY A 147 15.20 20.38 -12.87
N ILE A 148 14.29 19.50 -13.29
CA ILE A 148 14.31 18.08 -12.93
C ILE A 148 15.66 17.50 -13.40
N SER A 149 16.53 17.15 -12.47
CA SER A 149 17.75 16.39 -12.79
C SER A 149 17.39 14.91 -12.93
N ILE A 150 18.07 14.22 -13.83
CA ILE A 150 17.94 12.75 -13.95
C ILE A 150 18.34 12.08 -12.62
N SER A 151 19.28 12.65 -11.87
CA SER A 151 19.65 12.18 -10.54
C SER A 151 18.50 12.26 -9.54
N ASP A 152 17.70 13.33 -9.58
CA ASP A 152 16.49 13.47 -8.75
C ASP A 152 15.44 12.43 -9.13
N ILE A 153 15.26 12.20 -10.45
CA ILE A 153 14.33 11.19 -10.96
C ILE A 153 14.76 9.79 -10.56
N LEU A 154 16.02 9.49 -10.55
CA LEU A 154 16.56 8.17 -10.17
C LEU A 154 16.77 8.03 -8.66
N GLY A 155 16.51 9.07 -7.87
CA GLY A 155 16.73 9.05 -6.42
C GLY A 155 18.21 8.85 -6.04
N LEU A 156 19.14 9.22 -6.92
CA LEU A 156 20.57 8.98 -6.72
C LEU A 156 21.08 9.76 -5.51
N ASP A 157 20.45 10.88 -5.19
CA ASP A 157 20.79 11.67 -3.99
C ASP A 157 20.52 10.88 -2.71
N ALA A 158 19.48 10.02 -2.70
CA ALA A 158 19.20 9.13 -1.58
C ALA A 158 20.31 8.07 -1.39
N LEU A 159 21.01 7.68 -2.47
CA LEU A 159 22.15 6.76 -2.36
C LEU A 159 23.32 7.38 -1.58
N SER A 160 23.40 8.71 -1.51
CA SER A 160 24.41 9.39 -0.70
C SER A 160 24.26 9.08 0.79
N LEU A 161 23.03 8.79 1.26
CA LEU A 161 22.76 8.39 2.64
C LEU A 161 23.41 7.05 3.00
N LEU A 162 23.64 6.17 2.03
CA LEU A 162 24.34 4.90 2.24
C LEU A 162 25.82 5.07 2.60
N LYS A 163 26.39 6.28 2.46
CA LYS A 163 27.73 6.61 2.94
C LYS A 163 27.79 6.73 4.46
N ASP A 164 26.66 7.03 5.10
CA ASP A 164 26.56 6.98 6.56
C ASP A 164 26.48 5.52 7.02
N ARG A 165 27.39 5.13 7.92
CA ARG A 165 27.49 3.74 8.39
C ARG A 165 26.23 3.29 9.13
N ASN A 166 25.61 4.17 9.92
CA ASN A 166 24.42 3.82 10.68
C ASN A 166 23.22 3.63 9.77
N PHE A 167 23.09 4.50 8.78
CA PHE A 167 22.05 4.39 7.77
C PHE A 167 22.24 3.12 6.90
N LEU A 168 23.47 2.83 6.50
CA LEU A 168 23.78 1.60 5.75
C LEU A 168 23.42 0.34 6.53
N MET A 169 23.78 0.30 7.82
CA MET A 169 23.43 -0.85 8.70
C MET A 169 21.92 -1.01 8.83
N PHE A 170 21.21 0.09 9.04
CA PHE A 170 19.74 0.08 9.10
C PHE A 170 19.13 -0.40 7.78
N PHE A 171 19.63 0.10 6.65
CA PHE A 171 19.17 -0.30 5.31
C PHE A 171 19.38 -1.80 5.06
N VAL A 172 20.58 -2.31 5.31
CA VAL A 172 20.91 -3.74 5.15
C VAL A 172 20.05 -4.61 6.08
N ALA A 173 19.88 -4.23 7.33
CA ALA A 173 19.02 -4.95 8.27
C ALA A 173 17.54 -4.97 7.78
N SER A 174 17.06 -3.86 7.24
CA SER A 174 15.69 -3.76 6.70
C SER A 174 15.51 -4.66 5.47
N VAL A 175 16.49 -4.77 4.60
CA VAL A 175 16.46 -5.68 3.45
C VAL A 175 16.49 -7.14 3.92
N LEU A 176 17.37 -7.46 4.86
CA LEU A 176 17.51 -8.83 5.36
C LEU A 176 16.25 -9.33 6.08
N ILE A 177 15.54 -8.48 6.83
CA ILE A 177 14.31 -8.87 7.52
C ILE A 177 13.15 -9.13 6.56
N CYS A 178 13.18 -8.54 5.36
CA CYS A 178 12.15 -8.81 4.34
C CYS A 178 12.17 -10.25 3.85
N ILE A 179 13.31 -10.95 3.90
CA ILE A 179 13.44 -12.34 3.44
C ILE A 179 12.61 -13.28 4.33
N PRO A 180 12.85 -13.39 5.66
CA PRO A 180 12.03 -14.25 6.53
C PRO A 180 10.57 -13.80 6.56
N LEU A 181 10.30 -12.50 6.44
CA LEU A 181 8.93 -11.98 6.39
C LEU A 181 8.18 -12.47 5.15
N ALA A 182 8.84 -12.52 3.99
CA ALA A 182 8.26 -13.07 2.76
C ALA A 182 7.93 -14.56 2.90
N PHE A 183 8.83 -15.35 3.49
CA PHE A 183 8.56 -16.75 3.81
C PHE A 183 7.39 -16.92 4.78
N TYR A 184 7.34 -16.12 5.84
CA TYR A 184 6.26 -16.12 6.80
C TYR A 184 4.90 -15.91 6.11
N TYR A 185 4.76 -14.85 5.31
CA TYR A 185 3.49 -14.56 4.63
C TYR A 185 3.07 -15.60 3.60
N GLN A 186 4.03 -16.25 2.93
CA GLN A 186 3.71 -17.24 1.89
C GLN A 186 3.40 -18.62 2.44
N TYR A 187 4.13 -19.07 3.45
CA TYR A 187 4.15 -20.48 3.83
C TYR A 187 3.48 -20.76 5.17
N THR A 188 3.20 -19.77 6.02
CA THR A 188 2.61 -20.03 7.34
C THR A 188 1.26 -20.72 7.25
N ASN A 189 0.39 -20.28 6.35
CA ASN A 189 -0.94 -20.91 6.20
C ASN A 189 -0.82 -22.35 5.71
N LEU A 190 0.06 -22.63 4.75
CA LEU A 190 0.30 -23.99 4.27
C LEU A 190 0.81 -24.89 5.39
N PHE A 191 1.78 -24.42 6.16
CA PHE A 191 2.34 -25.15 7.30
C PHE A 191 1.29 -25.46 8.36
N LEU A 192 0.39 -24.50 8.67
CA LEU A 192 -0.65 -24.71 9.68
C LEU A 192 -1.77 -25.65 9.23
N VAL A 193 -2.01 -25.77 7.93
CA VAL A 193 -3.00 -26.72 7.38
C VAL A 193 -2.47 -28.14 7.42
N ASP A 194 -1.13 -28.34 7.30
CA ASP A 194 -0.49 -29.66 7.31
C ASP A 194 -0.25 -30.20 8.74
N MET A 195 -0.49 -29.41 9.79
CA MET A 195 -0.39 -29.82 11.20
C MET A 195 -1.71 -30.33 11.74
#